data_1e6ca8ce1a4f09dfc562a75ffee4994f
#
_entry.id   1e6ca8ce1a4f09dfc562a75ffee4994f
#
_cell.length_a   1.000
_cell.length_b   1.000
_cell.length_c   1.000
_cell.angle_alpha   90.00
_cell.angle_beta   90.00
_cell.angle_gamma   90.00
#
_symmetry.space_group_name_H-M   'P 1'
#
loop_
_entity.id
_entity.type
_entity.pdbx_description
1 polymer ?
#
loop_
_entity_poly.entity_id
_entity_poly.type
_entity_poly.pdbx_seq_one_letter_code
_entity_poly.pdbx_strand_id
1 'polypeptide(L)'
;MFQFIKKLFGGKREPEHLRRGRLGEAAARRHLKSAGLKFLVANFKTKDSEIDLVFRDDDCLVFVEVKARTEGGWTRPAAAVDQRKRSLLSKAAREYVRQLRDPNVKFRFDIVELLLVDGEVNEVRHIPNAFPLTKAKRHA
;
A
#
# COMPACT_ATOMS: atom_id res chain seq x y z
N MET A 1 -20.84 1.47 3.26
CA MET A 1 -19.51 1.98 3.62
C MET A 1 -19.53 3.42 4.14
N PHE A 2 -20.23 4.35 3.50
CA PHE A 2 -20.38 5.74 3.99
C PHE A 2 -21.06 5.85 5.36
N GLN A 3 -22.08 5.03 5.61
CA GLN A 3 -22.79 5.04 6.89
C GLN A 3 -21.90 4.54 8.05
N PHE A 4 -21.02 3.59 7.79
CA PHE A 4 -20.06 3.09 8.79
C PHE A 4 -19.10 4.20 9.21
N ILE A 5 -18.59 4.97 8.26
CA ILE A 5 -17.65 6.07 8.52
C ILE A 5 -18.36 7.19 9.30
N LYS A 6 -19.58 7.56 8.93
CA LYS A 6 -20.39 8.54 9.66
C LYS A 6 -20.64 8.11 11.10
N LYS A 7 -20.91 6.81 11.32
CA LYS A 7 -21.15 6.23 12.63
C LYS A 7 -19.87 6.27 13.48
N LEU A 8 -18.71 6.01 12.87
CA LEU A 8 -17.40 6.00 13.53
C LEU A 8 -17.05 7.39 14.10
N PHE A 9 -17.41 8.47 13.43
CA PHE A 9 -17.11 9.84 13.83
C PHE A 9 -18.26 10.56 14.54
N GLY A 10 -19.37 9.84 14.86
CA GLY A 10 -20.49 10.39 15.62
C GLY A 10 -21.14 11.63 15.00
N GLY A 11 -21.22 11.69 13.67
CA GLY A 11 -21.77 12.84 12.94
C GLY A 11 -20.78 13.99 12.73
N LYS A 12 -19.56 13.90 13.27
CA LYS A 12 -18.49 14.85 12.99
C LYS A 12 -17.86 14.60 11.63
N ARG A 13 -17.33 15.66 11.03
CA ARG A 13 -16.65 15.58 9.76
C ARG A 13 -15.41 14.69 9.86
N GLU A 14 -15.22 13.77 8.92
CA GLU A 14 -14.02 12.92 8.83
C GLU A 14 -12.78 13.80 8.73
N PRO A 15 -11.71 13.55 9.54
CA PRO A 15 -10.46 14.28 9.41
C PRO A 15 -9.89 14.15 8.00
N GLU A 16 -9.32 15.25 7.48
CA GLU A 16 -8.84 15.32 6.10
C GLU A 16 -7.76 14.26 5.79
N HIS A 17 -6.85 13.99 6.72
CA HIS A 17 -5.79 12.99 6.49
C HIS A 17 -6.36 11.57 6.35
N LEU A 18 -7.42 11.24 7.09
CA LEU A 18 -8.10 9.94 6.99
C LEU A 18 -8.90 9.85 5.69
N ARG A 19 -9.55 10.94 5.30
CA ARG A 19 -10.27 11.02 4.01
C ARG A 19 -9.32 10.79 2.84
N ARG A 20 -8.15 11.45 2.82
CA ARG A 20 -7.15 11.29 1.78
C ARG A 20 -6.62 9.85 1.72
N GLY A 21 -6.33 9.25 2.87
CA GLY A 21 -5.89 7.86 2.96
C GLY A 21 -6.92 6.90 2.39
N ARG A 22 -8.19 7.08 2.76
CA ARG A 22 -9.31 6.25 2.28
C ARG A 22 -9.51 6.40 0.77
N LEU A 23 -9.50 7.62 0.25
CA LEU A 23 -9.66 7.89 -1.18
C LEU A 23 -8.49 7.33 -1.98
N GLY A 24 -7.28 7.50 -1.47
CA GLY A 24 -6.06 6.98 -2.10
C GLY A 24 -6.07 5.46 -2.18
N GLU A 25 -6.38 4.79 -1.09
CA GLU A 25 -6.46 3.33 -1.04
C GLU A 25 -7.53 2.79 -2.00
N ALA A 26 -8.71 3.41 -2.02
CA ALA A 26 -9.80 3.00 -2.92
C ALA A 26 -9.41 3.18 -4.39
N ALA A 27 -8.77 4.30 -4.73
CA ALA A 27 -8.32 4.57 -6.10
C ALA A 27 -7.21 3.60 -6.52
N ALA A 28 -6.27 3.30 -5.63
CA ALA A 28 -5.21 2.33 -5.87
C ALA A 28 -5.78 0.94 -6.14
N ARG A 29 -6.75 0.50 -5.34
CA ARG A 29 -7.41 -0.79 -5.53
C ARG A 29 -8.08 -0.88 -6.90
N ARG A 30 -8.85 0.14 -7.28
CA ARG A 30 -9.51 0.17 -8.59
C ARG A 30 -8.51 0.11 -9.72
N HIS A 31 -7.44 0.89 -9.63
CA HIS A 31 -6.39 0.94 -10.65
C HIS A 31 -5.74 -0.42 -10.84
N LEU A 32 -5.34 -1.08 -9.76
CA LEU A 32 -4.66 -2.38 -9.82
C LEU A 32 -5.60 -3.49 -10.31
N LYS A 33 -6.87 -3.48 -9.90
CA LYS A 33 -7.88 -4.40 -10.43
C LYS A 33 -8.06 -4.22 -11.94
N SER A 34 -8.14 -2.98 -12.39
CA SER A 34 -8.25 -2.66 -13.83
C SER A 34 -7.03 -3.11 -14.62
N ALA A 35 -5.87 -3.16 -13.99
CA ALA A 35 -4.63 -3.67 -14.59
C ALA A 35 -4.56 -5.20 -14.58
N GLY A 36 -5.56 -5.89 -14.04
CA GLY A 36 -5.64 -7.35 -14.05
C GLY A 36 -5.12 -8.05 -12.79
N LEU A 37 -4.69 -7.30 -11.78
CA LEU A 37 -4.25 -7.89 -10.52
C LEU A 37 -5.44 -8.31 -9.67
N LYS A 38 -5.29 -9.39 -8.91
CA LYS A 38 -6.34 -9.89 -8.01
C LYS A 38 -6.10 -9.39 -6.60
N PHE A 39 -7.13 -8.76 -6.02
CA PHE A 39 -7.09 -8.28 -4.65
C PHE A 39 -7.15 -9.43 -3.65
N LEU A 40 -6.30 -9.39 -2.64
CA LEU A 40 -6.28 -10.40 -1.57
C LEU A 40 -6.67 -9.83 -0.21
N VAL A 41 -5.98 -8.80 0.26
CA VAL A 41 -6.25 -8.23 1.57
C VAL A 41 -5.81 -6.75 1.63
N ALA A 42 -6.49 -5.98 2.44
CA ALA A 42 -6.12 -4.60 2.76
C ALA A 42 -5.66 -4.51 4.21
N ASN A 43 -4.73 -3.58 4.46
CA ASN A 43 -4.30 -3.23 5.81
C ASN A 43 -3.80 -4.43 6.62
N PHE A 44 -2.84 -5.16 6.04
CA PHE A 44 -2.21 -6.28 6.74
C PHE A 44 -1.26 -5.74 7.80
N LYS A 45 -1.64 -5.93 9.06
CA LYS A 45 -0.89 -5.40 10.21
C LYS A 45 0.01 -6.44 10.82
N THR A 46 1.23 -6.02 11.15
CA THR A 46 2.14 -6.77 12.02
C THR A 46 2.42 -5.93 13.26
N LYS A 47 3.26 -6.43 14.16
CA LYS A 47 3.65 -5.71 15.37
C LYS A 47 4.26 -4.32 15.06
N ASP A 48 5.08 -4.23 14.02
CA ASP A 48 5.90 -3.04 13.76
C ASP A 48 5.53 -2.31 12.46
N SER A 49 4.61 -2.85 11.66
CA SER A 49 4.35 -2.32 10.32
C SER A 49 2.96 -2.67 9.82
N GLU A 50 2.58 -2.04 8.71
CA GLU A 50 1.34 -2.29 8.00
C GLU A 50 1.61 -2.26 6.51
N ILE A 51 1.06 -3.24 5.78
CA ILE A 51 1.06 -3.24 4.31
C ILE A 51 -0.31 -2.76 3.87
N ASP A 52 -0.35 -1.71 3.07
CA ASP A 52 -1.61 -1.07 2.67
C ASP A 52 -2.50 -2.04 1.89
N LEU A 53 -1.96 -2.69 0.86
CA LEU A 53 -2.70 -3.61 0.01
C LEU A 53 -1.83 -4.81 -0.37
N VAL A 54 -2.47 -5.97 -0.45
CA VAL A 54 -1.83 -7.18 -1.00
C VAL A 54 -2.65 -7.65 -2.20
N PHE A 55 -1.98 -7.82 -3.32
CA PHE A 55 -2.55 -8.31 -4.57
C PHE A 55 -1.79 -9.55 -5.04
N ARG A 56 -2.36 -10.19 -6.04
CA ARG A 56 -1.68 -11.28 -6.77
C ARG A 56 -1.68 -10.96 -8.26
N ASP A 57 -0.50 -11.10 -8.86
CA ASP A 57 -0.29 -11.00 -10.29
C ASP A 57 0.20 -12.38 -10.76
N ASP A 58 -0.68 -13.19 -11.34
CA ASP A 58 -0.46 -14.61 -11.65
C ASP A 58 0.05 -15.37 -10.42
N ASP A 59 1.28 -15.85 -10.44
CA ASP A 59 1.92 -16.59 -9.35
C ASP A 59 2.72 -15.71 -8.37
N CYS A 60 2.69 -14.39 -8.57
CA CYS A 60 3.47 -13.43 -7.79
C CYS A 60 2.57 -12.65 -6.82
N LEU A 61 2.92 -12.66 -5.54
CA LEU A 61 2.31 -11.76 -4.56
C LEU A 61 2.85 -10.34 -4.76
N VAL A 62 1.97 -9.36 -4.66
CA VAL A 62 2.32 -7.95 -4.83
C VAL A 62 1.95 -7.20 -3.56
N PHE A 63 2.96 -6.75 -2.83
CA PHE A 63 2.79 -5.92 -1.64
C PHE A 63 2.86 -4.46 -2.06
N VAL A 64 1.79 -3.72 -1.79
CA VAL A 64 1.61 -2.38 -2.32
C VAL A 64 1.64 -1.33 -1.22
N GLU A 65 2.52 -0.34 -1.40
CA GLU A 65 2.53 0.88 -0.60
C GLU A 65 1.81 1.98 -1.38
N VAL A 66 0.79 2.56 -0.75
CA VAL A 66 0.00 3.63 -1.35
C VAL A 66 0.48 4.97 -0.81
N LYS A 67 0.81 5.90 -1.70
CA LYS A 67 1.26 7.25 -1.35
C LYS A 67 0.39 8.30 -2.02
N ALA A 68 -0.32 9.08 -1.22
CA ALA A 68 -1.09 10.22 -1.70
C ALA A 68 -0.24 11.49 -1.60
N ARG A 69 -0.19 12.24 -2.70
CA ARG A 69 0.51 13.53 -2.79
C ARG A 69 -0.49 14.61 -3.15
N THR A 70 -0.28 15.79 -2.61
CA THR A 70 -1.04 16.97 -3.02
C THR A 70 -0.37 17.64 -4.21
N GLU A 71 -1.08 18.59 -4.82
CA GLU A 71 -0.59 19.36 -5.97
C GLU A 71 0.80 19.94 -5.71
N GLY A 72 1.69 19.83 -6.70
CA GLY A 72 3.09 20.24 -6.59
C GLY A 72 4.00 19.26 -5.89
N GLY A 73 3.45 18.12 -5.42
CA GLY A 73 4.16 17.15 -4.61
C GLY A 73 4.81 15.98 -5.35
N TRP A 74 4.80 15.94 -6.70
CA TRP A 74 5.46 14.88 -7.44
C TRP A 74 6.96 14.90 -7.23
N THR A 75 7.48 13.88 -6.58
CA THR A 75 8.90 13.59 -6.44
C THR A 75 9.17 12.22 -7.05
N ARG A 76 10.41 11.77 -7.03
CA ARG A 76 10.74 10.41 -7.46
C ARG A 76 9.95 9.43 -6.58
N PRO A 77 9.14 8.51 -7.16
CA PRO A 77 8.32 7.60 -6.36
C PRO A 77 9.10 6.76 -5.36
N ALA A 78 10.30 6.32 -5.73
CA ALA A 78 11.17 5.54 -4.84
C ALA A 78 11.62 6.34 -3.61
N ALA A 79 11.67 7.68 -3.69
CA ALA A 79 12.02 8.54 -2.57
C ALA A 79 10.91 8.62 -1.50
N ALA A 80 9.67 8.22 -1.86
CA ALA A 80 8.54 8.18 -0.92
C ALA A 80 8.68 7.06 0.10
N VAL A 81 9.52 6.06 -0.18
CA VAL A 81 9.71 4.89 0.68
C VAL A 81 11.19 4.78 1.02
N ASP A 82 11.57 5.31 2.18
CA ASP A 82 12.95 5.31 2.64
C ASP A 82 13.41 3.91 3.10
N GLN A 83 14.70 3.77 3.41
CA GLN A 83 15.29 2.49 3.78
C GLN A 83 14.67 1.88 5.04
N ARG A 84 14.32 2.70 6.02
CA ARG A 84 13.65 2.23 7.24
C ARG A 84 12.27 1.65 6.91
N LYS A 85 11.49 2.36 6.09
CA LYS A 85 10.16 1.92 5.66
C LYS A 85 10.26 0.63 4.84
N ARG A 86 11.23 0.55 3.92
CA ARG A 86 11.48 -0.67 3.13
C ARG A 86 11.80 -1.87 4.00
N SER A 87 12.60 -1.66 5.03
CA SER A 87 12.96 -2.69 6.01
C SER A 87 11.73 -3.21 6.77
N LEU A 88 10.87 -2.30 7.22
CA LEU A 88 9.62 -2.64 7.91
C LEU A 88 8.64 -3.37 6.99
N LEU A 89 8.51 -2.91 5.76
CA LEU A 89 7.65 -3.56 4.75
C LEU A 89 8.18 -4.96 4.40
N SER A 90 9.49 -5.12 4.28
CA SER A 90 10.11 -6.43 4.04
C SER A 90 9.83 -7.41 5.16
N LYS A 91 9.90 -6.94 6.41
CA LYS A 91 9.57 -7.75 7.59
C LYS A 91 8.10 -8.18 7.58
N ALA A 92 7.20 -7.25 7.27
CA ALA A 92 5.77 -7.54 7.17
C ALA A 92 5.46 -8.53 6.04
N ALA A 93 6.13 -8.39 4.90
CA ALA A 93 5.98 -9.30 3.77
C ALA A 93 6.43 -10.73 4.13
N ARG A 94 7.55 -10.87 4.83
CA ARG A 94 8.01 -12.18 5.31
C ARG A 94 7.01 -12.82 6.26
N GLU A 95 6.40 -12.02 7.13
CA GLU A 95 5.35 -12.49 8.04
C GLU A 95 4.13 -13.00 7.28
N TYR A 96 3.70 -12.28 6.26
CA TYR A 96 2.59 -12.69 5.40
C TYR A 96 2.90 -14.01 4.69
N VAL A 97 4.07 -14.10 4.06
CA VAL A 97 4.52 -15.31 3.33
C VAL A 97 4.61 -16.52 4.25
N ARG A 98 5.08 -16.32 5.48
CA ARG A 98 5.20 -17.40 6.47
C ARG A 98 3.84 -18.04 6.78
N GLN A 99 2.77 -17.25 6.76
CA GLN A 99 1.41 -17.74 7.02
C GLN A 99 0.83 -18.55 5.86
N LEU A 100 1.40 -18.47 4.67
CA LEU A 100 0.86 -19.12 3.47
C LEU A 100 1.26 -20.57 3.30
N ARG A 101 2.19 -21.08 4.07
CA ARG A 101 2.72 -22.46 3.95
C ARG A 101 3.34 -22.78 2.59
N ASP A 102 3.71 -21.76 1.81
CA ASP A 102 4.42 -21.91 0.54
C ASP A 102 5.74 -21.14 0.61
N PRO A 103 6.85 -21.83 0.96
CA PRO A 103 8.14 -21.15 1.15
C PRO A 103 8.74 -20.61 -0.16
N ASN A 104 8.23 -21.06 -1.30
CA ASN A 104 8.77 -20.70 -2.62
C ASN A 104 7.90 -19.69 -3.35
N VAL A 105 6.92 -19.09 -2.68
CA VAL A 105 6.06 -18.09 -3.32
C VAL A 105 6.88 -16.88 -3.74
N LYS A 106 6.69 -16.44 -4.99
CA LYS A 106 7.31 -15.22 -5.50
C LYS A 106 6.55 -14.01 -4.97
N PHE A 107 7.27 -12.94 -4.70
CA PHE A 107 6.64 -11.68 -4.33
C PHE A 107 7.49 -10.48 -4.75
N ARG A 108 6.84 -9.34 -4.82
CA ARG A 108 7.47 -8.06 -5.14
C ARG A 108 6.80 -6.94 -4.38
N PHE A 109 7.48 -5.79 -4.33
CA PHE A 109 6.94 -4.56 -3.75
C PHE A 109 6.63 -3.56 -4.83
N ASP A 110 5.39 -3.09 -4.84
CA ASP A 110 4.93 -2.05 -5.77
C ASP A 110 4.56 -0.79 -4.99
N ILE A 111 4.70 0.36 -5.63
CA ILE A 111 4.21 1.63 -5.10
C ILE A 111 3.09 2.12 -6.01
N VAL A 112 1.98 2.55 -5.42
CA VAL A 112 0.95 3.30 -6.12
C VAL A 112 0.93 4.70 -5.55
N GLU A 113 1.28 5.66 -6.37
CA GLU A 113 1.31 7.07 -6.01
C GLU A 113 0.11 7.78 -6.64
N LEU A 114 -0.58 8.58 -5.83
CA LEU A 114 -1.77 9.30 -6.27
C LEU A 114 -1.54 10.80 -6.11
N LEU A 115 -1.93 11.55 -7.13
CA LEU A 115 -1.94 13.00 -7.06
C LEU A 115 -3.34 13.47 -6.73
N LEU A 116 -3.46 14.19 -5.63
CA LEU A 116 -4.72 14.80 -5.20
C LEU A 116 -4.70 16.29 -5.60
N VAL A 117 -5.77 16.72 -6.25
CA VAL A 117 -6.00 18.12 -6.60
C VAL A 117 -7.37 18.49 -6.06
N ASP A 118 -7.44 19.55 -5.26
CA ASP A 118 -8.67 20.01 -4.61
C ASP A 118 -9.41 18.88 -3.85
N GLY A 119 -8.62 18.02 -3.20
CA GLY A 119 -9.14 16.91 -2.41
C GLY A 119 -9.62 15.70 -3.20
N GLU A 120 -9.46 15.71 -4.51
CA GLU A 120 -9.87 14.63 -5.40
C GLU A 120 -8.68 13.95 -6.08
N VAL A 121 -8.81 12.66 -6.39
CA VAL A 121 -7.76 11.91 -7.10
C VAL A 121 -7.73 12.36 -8.55
N ASN A 122 -6.63 13.01 -8.95
CA ASN A 122 -6.43 13.53 -10.30
C ASN A 122 -5.62 12.59 -11.18
N GLU A 123 -4.64 11.91 -10.59
CA GLU A 123 -3.73 11.03 -11.33
C GLU A 123 -3.31 9.85 -10.44
N VAL A 124 -3.16 8.68 -11.04
CA VAL A 124 -2.68 7.46 -10.39
C VAL A 124 -1.44 6.97 -11.13
N ARG A 125 -0.37 6.74 -10.40
CA ARG A 125 0.89 6.24 -10.96
C ARG A 125 1.26 4.93 -10.27
N HIS A 126 1.33 3.85 -11.03
CA HIS A 126 1.75 2.53 -10.54
C HIS A 126 3.19 2.28 -10.90
N ILE A 127 4.01 1.99 -9.91
CA ILE A 127 5.42 1.65 -10.08
C ILE A 127 5.59 0.20 -9.62
N PRO A 128 5.60 -0.75 -10.57
CA PRO A 128 5.82 -2.14 -10.22
C PRO A 128 7.28 -2.39 -9.86
N ASN A 129 7.51 -3.35 -8.97
CA ASN A 129 8.83 -3.76 -8.53
C ASN A 129 9.71 -2.58 -8.12
N ALA A 130 9.17 -1.75 -7.22
CA ALA A 130 9.74 -0.45 -6.90
C ALA A 130 11.02 -0.52 -6.05
N PHE A 131 11.18 -1.57 -5.26
CA PHE A 131 12.38 -1.77 -4.45
C PHE A 131 12.53 -3.26 -4.09
N PRO A 132 13.78 -3.71 -3.83
CA PRO A 132 14.02 -5.10 -3.47
C PRO A 132 13.71 -5.39 -2.01
N LEU A 133 13.57 -6.68 -1.70
CA LEU A 133 13.46 -7.16 -0.33
C LEU A 133 14.73 -6.80 0.45
N THR A 134 14.54 -6.15 1.60
CA THR A 134 15.65 -5.88 2.52
C THR A 134 16.01 -7.18 3.25
N LYS A 135 17.29 -7.52 3.27
CA LYS A 135 17.79 -8.71 3.97
C LYS A 135 17.51 -8.59 5.47
N ALA A 136 17.15 -9.73 6.09
CA ALA A 136 16.99 -9.79 7.53
C ALA A 136 18.33 -9.49 8.20
N LYS A 137 18.32 -8.70 9.29
CA LYS A 137 19.52 -8.49 10.09
C LYS A 137 19.95 -9.83 10.69
N ARG A 138 21.19 -10.24 10.45
CA ARG A 138 21.77 -11.37 11.15
C ARG A 138 22.09 -10.90 12.57
N HIS A 139 21.51 -11.57 13.54
CA HIS A 139 21.96 -11.39 14.92
C HIS A 139 23.30 -12.13 15.03
N ALA A 140 24.33 -11.36 15.32
CA ALA A 140 25.64 -11.91 15.62
C ALA A 140 25.59 -12.69 16.94
#